data_08260ff31291db530f349ca33a35864c
#
_entry.id   08260ff31291db530f349ca33a35864c
#
_cell.length_a   1.000
_cell.length_b   1.000
_cell.length_c   1.000
_cell.angle_alpha   90.00
_cell.angle_beta   90.00
_cell.angle_gamma   90.00
#
_symmetry.space_group_name_H-M   'P 1'
#
loop_
_entity.id
_entity.type
_entity.pdbx_description
1 polymer ?
#
loop_
_entity_poly.entity_id
_entity_poly.type
_entity_poly.pdbx_seq_one_letter_code
_entity_poly.pdbx_strand_id
1 'polypeptide(L)'
;MKKQDALKMDSLDRISKVKKEFIYGENSSSDKIYFCGNSLGLQHNSVKEKINSHLYQWKTKAVESHFSGPYPWVEIQNKIKVILKDLLGCSESEIAIMNALTVNLHLLMMSFYRPNKKKYKIIMEENAFSSDRYVVNSQLKLHGYNESDIILLKTSNDLINEEYIIETIEKNKDDVCMVLLPGIQYYTGQQFDLKNISIKCKEYNIIFGVDFAHAIGNVKINLNEIDLDFATWCSYKYLNSGPGGISGIYVNSRNLNNDLFRLEGWWGNKLSTRFEMRKQCDIDSSAEGWVISNPPVILLDIHLASIEVFKKTGYDKLFSKSKSLTQFLYDGLTNISNYRNYFKIL
;
A
#
# COMPACT_ATOMS: atom_id res chain seq x y z
N MET A 1 25.97 15.14 17.27
CA MET A 1 26.58 14.00 16.58
C MET A 1 27.77 14.43 15.74
N LYS A 2 28.86 13.65 15.73
CA LYS A 2 30.07 13.97 14.98
C LYS A 2 30.15 13.12 13.70
N LYS A 3 30.87 13.59 12.68
CA LYS A 3 31.13 12.83 11.45
C LYS A 3 31.68 11.42 11.73
N GLN A 4 32.45 11.26 12.79
CA GLN A 4 33.00 9.97 13.21
C GLN A 4 31.91 8.96 13.63
N ASP A 5 30.79 9.43 14.24
CA ASP A 5 29.68 8.56 14.64
C ASP A 5 28.98 7.99 13.39
N ALA A 6 28.78 8.83 12.37
CA ALA A 6 28.22 8.40 11.09
C ALA A 6 29.12 7.36 10.40
N LEU A 7 30.43 7.61 10.30
CA LEU A 7 31.39 6.68 9.71
C LEU A 7 31.45 5.33 10.45
N LYS A 8 31.32 5.35 11.78
CA LYS A 8 31.23 4.14 12.59
C LYS A 8 29.94 3.37 12.29
N MET A 9 28.79 4.05 12.19
CA MET A 9 27.52 3.41 11.80
C MET A 9 27.62 2.80 10.41
N ASP A 10 28.18 3.51 9.43
CA ASP A 10 28.38 2.99 8.06
C ASP A 10 29.28 1.74 8.04
N SER A 11 30.34 1.69 8.87
CA SER A 11 31.24 0.53 8.94
C SER A 11 30.58 -0.71 9.54
N LEU A 12 29.55 -0.53 10.37
CA LEU A 12 28.79 -1.60 11.03
C LEU A 12 27.56 -2.04 10.23
N ASP A 13 27.22 -1.31 9.17
CA ASP A 13 26.03 -1.57 8.38
C ASP A 13 26.17 -2.82 7.50
N ARG A 14 25.60 -3.94 7.96
CA ARG A 14 25.66 -5.24 7.28
C ARG A 14 24.89 -5.28 5.95
N ILE A 15 24.00 -4.33 5.71
CA ILE A 15 23.20 -4.24 4.48
C ILE A 15 23.55 -3.02 3.60
N SER A 16 24.69 -2.39 3.86
CA SER A 16 25.19 -1.22 3.10
C SER A 16 25.24 -1.44 1.59
N LYS A 17 25.49 -2.69 1.16
CA LYS A 17 25.59 -3.06 -0.26
C LYS A 17 24.26 -2.91 -1.02
N VAL A 18 23.10 -2.99 -0.32
CA VAL A 18 21.76 -2.85 -0.93
C VAL A 18 21.58 -1.50 -1.60
N LYS A 19 22.18 -0.43 -1.06
CA LYS A 19 22.17 0.89 -1.70
C LYS A 19 22.67 0.86 -3.15
N LYS A 20 23.63 -0.03 -3.48
CA LYS A 20 24.21 -0.15 -4.82
C LYS A 20 23.27 -0.84 -5.83
N GLU A 21 22.17 -1.43 -5.37
CA GLU A 21 21.17 -2.04 -6.24
C GLU A 21 20.21 -1.00 -6.84
N PHE A 22 20.31 0.28 -6.40
CA PHE A 22 19.48 1.38 -6.88
C PHE A 22 20.28 2.46 -7.60
N ILE A 23 19.70 3.02 -8.65
CA ILE A 23 20.32 4.02 -9.51
C ILE A 23 19.72 5.40 -9.19
N TYR A 24 20.59 6.40 -9.03
CA TYR A 24 20.21 7.79 -8.92
C TYR A 24 21.25 8.71 -9.55
N GLY A 25 20.84 9.48 -10.57
CA GLY A 25 21.71 10.39 -11.30
C GLY A 25 22.52 9.71 -12.41
N GLU A 26 23.16 10.51 -13.25
CA GLU A 26 23.92 10.05 -14.41
C GLU A 26 25.28 9.41 -14.05
N ASN A 27 25.82 9.77 -12.89
CA ASN A 27 27.08 9.25 -12.38
C ASN A 27 26.92 8.79 -10.92
N SER A 28 27.58 7.69 -10.57
CA SER A 28 27.66 7.16 -9.20
C SER A 28 28.32 8.10 -8.18
N SER A 29 28.89 9.21 -8.65
CA SER A 29 29.55 10.26 -7.86
C SER A 29 28.68 11.53 -7.67
N SER A 30 27.37 11.47 -7.94
CA SER A 30 26.51 12.63 -7.71
C SER A 30 26.45 12.91 -6.21
N ASP A 31 26.80 14.14 -5.80
CA ASP A 31 26.67 14.64 -4.40
C ASP A 31 25.20 14.85 -3.98
N LYS A 32 24.26 14.48 -4.83
CA LYS A 32 22.83 14.63 -4.57
C LYS A 32 22.35 13.59 -3.55
N ILE A 33 21.64 14.05 -2.54
CA ILE A 33 20.99 13.24 -1.54
C ILE A 33 19.50 13.17 -1.87
N TYR A 34 18.98 11.97 -2.09
CA TYR A 34 17.56 11.75 -2.44
C TYR A 34 16.74 11.40 -1.21
N PHE A 35 15.83 12.30 -0.81
CA PHE A 35 14.89 12.11 0.30
C PHE A 35 13.41 12.07 -0.14
N CYS A 36 13.16 11.93 -1.44
CA CYS A 36 11.80 11.95 -1.99
C CYS A 36 11.20 10.54 -2.21
N GLY A 37 11.71 9.51 -1.54
CA GLY A 37 11.18 8.13 -1.61
C GLY A 37 9.72 8.01 -1.19
N ASN A 38 9.23 8.94 -0.38
CA ASN A 38 7.82 9.10 -0.03
C ASN A 38 6.93 9.53 -1.21
N SER A 39 7.50 10.01 -2.31
CA SER A 39 6.79 10.38 -3.53
C SER A 39 7.08 9.40 -4.66
N LEU A 40 8.34 9.09 -4.91
CA LEU A 40 8.78 8.11 -5.91
C LEU A 40 10.04 7.41 -5.42
N GLY A 41 10.03 6.09 -5.43
CA GLY A 41 11.20 5.27 -5.14
C GLY A 41 12.24 5.31 -6.26
N LEU A 42 13.47 4.89 -5.95
CA LEU A 42 14.55 4.85 -6.91
C LEU A 42 14.46 3.63 -7.84
N GLN A 43 15.02 3.77 -9.03
CA GLN A 43 15.07 2.68 -10.01
C GLN A 43 16.04 1.58 -9.54
N HIS A 44 15.57 0.33 -9.55
CA HIS A 44 16.43 -0.84 -9.33
C HIS A 44 17.25 -1.17 -10.58
N ASN A 45 18.49 -1.61 -10.39
CA ASN A 45 19.44 -1.90 -11.49
C ASN A 45 18.91 -2.91 -12.50
N SER A 46 18.18 -3.93 -12.05
CA SER A 46 17.67 -5.00 -12.93
C SER A 46 16.47 -4.60 -13.79
N VAL A 47 15.88 -3.41 -13.59
CA VAL A 47 14.67 -2.98 -14.33
C VAL A 47 14.91 -2.98 -15.83
N LYS A 48 16.05 -2.44 -16.29
CA LYS A 48 16.39 -2.40 -17.72
C LYS A 48 16.49 -3.80 -18.34
N GLU A 49 17.13 -4.73 -17.63
CA GLU A 49 17.26 -6.13 -18.07
C GLU A 49 15.90 -6.83 -18.12
N LYS A 50 15.06 -6.65 -17.10
CA LYS A 50 13.70 -7.20 -17.05
C LYS A 50 12.85 -6.70 -18.22
N ILE A 51 12.86 -5.39 -18.50
CA ILE A 51 12.14 -4.82 -19.65
C ILE A 51 12.66 -5.40 -20.97
N ASN A 52 13.96 -5.48 -21.16
CA ASN A 52 14.55 -6.04 -22.37
C ASN A 52 14.19 -7.52 -22.54
N SER A 53 14.23 -8.32 -21.48
CA SER A 53 13.81 -9.72 -21.49
C SER A 53 12.33 -9.84 -21.86
N HIS A 54 11.49 -8.97 -21.31
CA HIS A 54 10.07 -8.94 -21.63
C HIS A 54 9.80 -8.60 -23.11
N LEU A 55 10.47 -7.58 -23.64
CA LEU A 55 10.38 -7.20 -25.05
C LEU A 55 10.87 -8.31 -25.97
N TYR A 56 11.95 -9.00 -25.60
CA TYR A 56 12.45 -10.16 -26.35
C TYR A 56 11.46 -11.31 -26.36
N GLN A 57 10.88 -11.63 -25.21
CA GLN A 57 9.85 -12.68 -25.10
C GLN A 57 8.62 -12.33 -25.94
N TRP A 58 8.15 -11.10 -25.88
CA TRP A 58 7.05 -10.63 -26.72
C TRP A 58 7.35 -10.74 -28.22
N LYS A 59 8.55 -10.27 -28.63
CA LYS A 59 9.01 -10.36 -30.04
C LYS A 59 9.04 -11.79 -30.55
N THR A 60 9.46 -12.75 -29.73
CA THR A 60 9.77 -14.12 -30.18
C THR A 60 8.62 -15.10 -29.98
N LYS A 61 7.75 -14.86 -29.01
CA LYS A 61 6.67 -15.79 -28.61
C LYS A 61 5.27 -15.18 -28.71
N ALA A 62 5.16 -13.85 -28.80
CA ALA A 62 3.88 -13.14 -28.86
C ALA A 62 2.88 -13.67 -27.80
N VAL A 63 1.69 -14.13 -28.21
CA VAL A 63 0.63 -14.61 -27.31
C VAL A 63 1.05 -15.84 -26.48
N GLU A 64 1.96 -16.67 -26.97
CA GLU A 64 2.45 -17.84 -26.26
C GLU A 64 3.21 -17.47 -24.96
N SER A 65 3.69 -16.22 -24.88
CA SER A 65 4.35 -15.69 -23.68
C SER A 65 3.46 -15.70 -22.44
N HIS A 66 2.15 -15.75 -22.60
CA HIS A 66 1.24 -15.89 -21.47
C HIS A 66 1.48 -17.19 -20.69
N PHE A 67 1.82 -18.29 -21.37
CA PHE A 67 1.87 -19.62 -20.80
C PHE A 67 3.24 -20.30 -20.93
N SER A 68 4.19 -19.69 -21.64
CA SER A 68 5.48 -20.29 -21.94
C SER A 68 6.65 -19.31 -21.77
N GLY A 69 7.87 -19.88 -21.58
CA GLY A 69 9.07 -19.11 -21.39
C GLY A 69 9.58 -19.14 -19.96
N PRO A 70 10.68 -18.46 -19.69
CA PRO A 70 11.29 -18.44 -18.35
C PRO A 70 10.42 -17.74 -17.30
N TYR A 71 9.52 -16.86 -17.77
CA TYR A 71 8.58 -16.09 -16.93
C TYR A 71 7.22 -16.02 -17.63
N PRO A 72 6.36 -17.06 -17.53
CA PRO A 72 5.01 -17.01 -18.07
C PRO A 72 4.24 -15.82 -17.47
N TRP A 73 3.63 -15.01 -18.30
CA TRP A 73 3.03 -13.75 -17.85
C TRP A 73 1.90 -13.95 -16.84
N VAL A 74 1.16 -15.05 -16.94
CA VAL A 74 0.08 -15.39 -16.00
C VAL A 74 0.58 -15.72 -14.60
N GLU A 75 1.88 -16.00 -14.42
CA GLU A 75 2.45 -16.40 -13.13
C GLU A 75 3.13 -15.27 -12.37
N ILE A 76 3.38 -14.10 -13.01
CA ILE A 76 4.18 -13.02 -12.40
C ILE A 76 3.50 -12.50 -11.14
N GLN A 77 2.17 -12.35 -11.15
CA GLN A 77 1.41 -11.90 -9.97
C GLN A 77 1.62 -12.83 -8.77
N ASN A 78 1.65 -14.14 -8.98
CA ASN A 78 1.85 -15.10 -7.90
C ASN A 78 3.23 -14.94 -7.25
N LYS A 79 4.28 -14.69 -8.04
CA LYS A 79 5.63 -14.41 -7.50
C LYS A 79 5.66 -13.16 -6.63
N ILE A 80 4.93 -12.11 -7.04
CA ILE A 80 4.78 -10.88 -6.27
C ILE A 80 4.04 -11.15 -4.97
N LYS A 81 2.91 -11.86 -5.00
CA LYS A 81 2.10 -12.18 -3.81
C LYS A 81 2.89 -12.98 -2.77
N VAL A 82 3.71 -13.94 -3.20
CA VAL A 82 4.60 -14.70 -2.29
C VAL A 82 5.56 -13.81 -1.50
N ILE A 83 6.02 -12.69 -2.09
CA ILE A 83 6.89 -11.74 -1.40
C ILE A 83 6.07 -10.81 -0.51
N LEU A 84 4.95 -10.30 -1.01
CA LEU A 84 4.13 -9.34 -0.29
C LEU A 84 3.40 -9.94 0.91
N LYS A 85 3.03 -11.22 0.89
CA LYS A 85 2.40 -11.86 2.05
C LYS A 85 3.28 -11.81 3.29
N ASP A 86 4.58 -12.02 3.11
CA ASP A 86 5.55 -11.95 4.23
C ASP A 86 5.75 -10.51 4.70
N LEU A 87 5.75 -9.55 3.75
CA LEU A 87 5.87 -8.12 4.06
C LEU A 87 4.65 -7.57 4.79
N LEU A 88 3.46 -8.07 4.45
CA LEU A 88 2.18 -7.62 4.98
C LEU A 88 1.70 -8.46 6.18
N GLY A 89 2.27 -9.64 6.41
CA GLY A 89 1.82 -10.57 7.45
C GLY A 89 0.40 -11.07 7.20
N CYS A 90 0.13 -11.64 6.02
CA CYS A 90 -1.19 -12.14 5.63
C CYS A 90 -1.06 -13.35 4.67
N SER A 91 -2.18 -13.89 4.21
CA SER A 91 -2.22 -15.00 3.25
C SER A 91 -2.15 -14.50 1.80
N GLU A 92 -1.62 -15.31 0.89
CA GLU A 92 -1.59 -14.99 -0.55
C GLU A 92 -2.98 -14.80 -1.15
N SER A 93 -3.98 -15.53 -0.67
CA SER A 93 -5.37 -15.42 -1.11
C SER A 93 -6.01 -14.07 -0.77
N GLU A 94 -5.45 -13.34 0.19
CA GLU A 94 -5.94 -12.02 0.62
C GLU A 94 -5.35 -10.87 -0.20
N ILE A 95 -4.40 -11.14 -1.11
CA ILE A 95 -3.69 -10.13 -1.91
C ILE A 95 -4.06 -10.25 -3.38
N ALA A 96 -4.32 -9.11 -4.02
CA ALA A 96 -4.31 -9.01 -5.48
C ALA A 96 -3.49 -7.81 -5.95
N ILE A 97 -2.83 -7.95 -7.10
CA ILE A 97 -1.98 -6.92 -7.69
C ILE A 97 -2.68 -6.38 -8.92
N MET A 98 -3.12 -5.13 -8.84
CA MET A 98 -4.00 -4.57 -9.88
C MET A 98 -3.97 -3.04 -9.88
N ASN A 99 -4.29 -2.45 -11.02
CA ASN A 99 -4.59 -1.04 -11.24
C ASN A 99 -3.61 -0.04 -10.58
N ALA A 100 -4.12 1.15 -10.27
CA ALA A 100 -3.52 2.18 -9.42
C ALA A 100 -4.35 2.34 -8.15
N LEU A 101 -3.76 2.89 -7.07
CA LEU A 101 -4.36 3.00 -5.74
C LEU A 101 -5.78 3.58 -5.77
N THR A 102 -5.98 4.72 -6.41
CA THR A 102 -7.28 5.40 -6.44
C THR A 102 -8.38 4.55 -7.08
N VAL A 103 -8.06 3.83 -8.17
CA VAL A 103 -8.98 2.89 -8.83
C VAL A 103 -9.31 1.73 -7.88
N ASN A 104 -8.28 1.18 -7.22
CA ASN A 104 -8.46 0.11 -6.25
C ASN A 104 -9.34 0.54 -5.08
N LEU A 105 -9.12 1.75 -4.54
CA LEU A 105 -9.94 2.27 -3.45
C LEU A 105 -11.41 2.42 -3.87
N HIS A 106 -11.69 2.91 -5.09
CA HIS A 106 -13.06 2.94 -5.60
C HIS A 106 -13.69 1.55 -5.66
N LEU A 107 -12.99 0.55 -6.21
CA LEU A 107 -13.48 -0.82 -6.32
C LEU A 107 -13.75 -1.46 -4.95
N LEU A 108 -12.86 -1.25 -4.00
CA LEU A 108 -13.04 -1.71 -2.62
C LEU A 108 -14.22 -1.01 -1.95
N MET A 109 -14.34 0.30 -2.08
CA MET A 109 -15.48 1.03 -1.52
C MET A 109 -16.81 0.60 -2.16
N MET A 110 -16.84 0.28 -3.46
CA MET A 110 -18.04 -0.28 -4.09
C MET A 110 -18.44 -1.63 -3.47
N SER A 111 -17.52 -2.39 -2.92
CA SER A 111 -17.79 -3.65 -2.23
C SER A 111 -18.18 -3.43 -0.77
N PHE A 112 -17.45 -2.61 -0.06
CA PHE A 112 -17.48 -2.50 1.40
C PHE A 112 -18.32 -1.34 1.93
N TYR A 113 -18.43 -0.22 1.22
CA TYR A 113 -19.30 0.87 1.61
C TYR A 113 -20.75 0.55 1.18
N ARG A 114 -21.53 -0.01 2.11
CA ARG A 114 -22.92 -0.42 1.92
C ARG A 114 -23.84 0.37 2.86
N PRO A 115 -24.04 1.67 2.56
CA PRO A 115 -24.82 2.54 3.42
C PRO A 115 -26.31 2.14 3.42
N ASN A 116 -26.95 2.40 4.54
CA ASN A 116 -28.39 2.26 4.72
C ASN A 116 -28.93 3.47 5.49
N LYS A 117 -30.25 3.53 5.71
CA LYS A 117 -30.90 4.67 6.38
C LYS A 117 -30.37 4.98 7.80
N LYS A 118 -29.71 4.02 8.46
CA LYS A 118 -29.15 4.19 9.81
C LYS A 118 -27.66 4.43 9.75
N LYS A 119 -26.90 3.51 9.11
CA LYS A 119 -25.45 3.58 9.00
C LYS A 119 -25.04 4.00 7.59
N TYR A 120 -24.52 5.21 7.44
CA TYR A 120 -24.14 5.76 6.14
C TYR A 120 -22.93 6.69 6.19
N LYS A 121 -22.57 7.19 7.37
CA LYS A 121 -21.44 8.12 7.53
C LYS A 121 -20.11 7.41 7.41
N ILE A 122 -19.10 8.19 7.00
CA ILE A 122 -17.70 7.74 6.93
C ILE A 122 -16.87 8.60 7.87
N ILE A 123 -16.02 7.97 8.68
CA ILE A 123 -14.99 8.65 9.46
C ILE A 123 -13.71 8.66 8.64
N MET A 124 -13.07 9.81 8.49
CA MET A 124 -11.73 9.96 7.92
C MET A 124 -10.99 11.15 8.55
N GLU A 125 -9.69 11.22 8.34
CA GLU A 125 -8.92 12.36 8.82
C GLU A 125 -9.25 13.67 8.07
N GLU A 126 -9.13 14.81 8.76
CA GLU A 126 -9.39 16.12 8.19
C GLU A 126 -8.45 16.44 7.03
N ASN A 127 -7.18 16.13 7.19
CA ASN A 127 -6.11 16.40 6.23
C ASN A 127 -5.75 15.14 5.41
N ALA A 128 -6.75 14.33 5.06
CA ALA A 128 -6.56 13.17 4.21
C ALA A 128 -5.94 13.56 2.86
N PHE A 129 -5.15 12.66 2.28
CA PHE A 129 -4.67 12.87 0.92
C PHE A 129 -5.85 13.10 -0.03
N SER A 130 -5.71 14.09 -0.90
CA SER A 130 -6.83 14.58 -1.72
C SER A 130 -7.50 13.49 -2.55
N SER A 131 -6.75 12.49 -3.01
CA SER A 131 -7.30 11.36 -3.76
C SER A 131 -8.31 10.56 -2.95
N ASP A 132 -8.01 10.25 -1.68
CA ASP A 132 -8.90 9.48 -0.80
C ASP A 132 -10.16 10.27 -0.50
N ARG A 133 -10.01 11.59 -0.25
CA ARG A 133 -11.15 12.48 -0.07
C ARG A 133 -12.06 12.50 -1.30
N TYR A 134 -11.49 12.54 -2.51
CA TYR A 134 -12.27 12.54 -3.74
C TYR A 134 -12.97 11.22 -3.98
N VAL A 135 -12.34 10.08 -3.64
CA VAL A 135 -12.98 8.77 -3.70
C VAL A 135 -14.16 8.72 -2.75
N VAL A 136 -13.97 9.09 -1.48
CA VAL A 136 -15.05 9.11 -0.47
C VAL A 136 -16.20 9.99 -0.92
N ASN A 137 -15.94 11.22 -1.38
CA ASN A 137 -16.97 12.11 -1.89
C ASN A 137 -17.74 11.52 -3.08
N SER A 138 -17.04 10.83 -3.98
CA SER A 138 -17.65 10.19 -5.15
C SER A 138 -18.56 9.04 -4.74
N GLN A 139 -18.13 8.21 -3.79
CA GLN A 139 -18.91 7.09 -3.29
C GLN A 139 -20.15 7.56 -2.50
N LEU A 140 -20.02 8.60 -1.68
CA LEU A 140 -21.16 9.22 -1.01
C LEU A 140 -22.22 9.68 -2.03
N LYS A 141 -21.79 10.44 -3.05
CA LYS A 141 -22.69 10.92 -4.12
C LYS A 141 -23.37 9.77 -4.87
N LEU A 142 -22.64 8.70 -5.17
CA LEU A 142 -23.19 7.51 -5.84
C LEU A 142 -24.37 6.90 -5.04
N HIS A 143 -24.32 6.98 -3.72
CA HIS A 143 -25.35 6.45 -2.83
C HIS A 143 -26.38 7.52 -2.37
N GLY A 144 -26.36 8.73 -2.92
CA GLY A 144 -27.31 9.80 -2.60
C GLY A 144 -26.99 10.59 -1.33
N TYR A 145 -25.77 10.46 -0.81
CA TYR A 145 -25.22 11.19 0.33
C TYR A 145 -24.30 12.32 -0.14
N ASN A 146 -23.74 13.08 0.77
CA ASN A 146 -22.90 14.23 0.45
C ASN A 146 -21.75 14.41 1.46
N GLU A 147 -20.94 15.45 1.26
CA GLU A 147 -19.74 15.70 2.06
C GLU A 147 -20.02 15.97 3.55
N SER A 148 -21.23 16.46 3.92
CA SER A 148 -21.62 16.64 5.33
C SER A 148 -21.79 15.33 6.09
N ASP A 149 -21.83 14.21 5.37
CA ASP A 149 -21.93 12.87 5.94
C ASP A 149 -20.55 12.25 6.25
N ILE A 150 -19.49 13.05 6.09
CA ILE A 150 -18.14 12.68 6.52
C ILE A 150 -17.88 13.27 7.91
N ILE A 151 -17.49 12.41 8.84
CA ILE A 151 -17.01 12.82 10.15
C ILE A 151 -15.49 12.99 10.06
N LEU A 152 -15.01 14.22 10.21
CA LEU A 152 -13.60 14.55 10.10
C LEU A 152 -12.93 14.50 11.46
N LEU A 153 -11.91 13.65 11.57
CA LEU A 153 -11.01 13.64 12.72
C LEU A 153 -10.10 14.87 12.68
N LYS A 154 -10.29 15.75 13.64
CA LYS A 154 -9.57 17.02 13.74
C LYS A 154 -8.17 16.80 14.30
N THR A 155 -7.22 17.58 13.80
CA THR A 155 -5.87 17.60 14.36
C THR A 155 -5.78 18.50 15.60
N SER A 156 -4.94 18.09 16.53
CA SER A 156 -4.50 18.91 17.66
C SER A 156 -2.98 18.95 17.62
N ASN A 157 -2.39 20.15 17.50
CA ASN A 157 -0.95 20.32 17.30
C ASN A 157 -0.39 19.53 16.09
N ASP A 158 -1.11 19.53 14.99
CA ASP A 158 -0.83 18.83 13.71
C ASP A 158 -0.99 17.30 13.74
N LEU A 159 -1.27 16.70 14.90
CA LEU A 159 -1.47 15.27 15.07
C LEU A 159 -2.92 14.96 15.45
N ILE A 160 -3.37 13.74 15.21
CA ILE A 160 -4.65 13.22 15.65
C ILE A 160 -4.42 12.36 16.89
N ASN A 161 -5.10 12.66 17.99
CA ASN A 161 -5.02 11.84 19.19
C ASN A 161 -5.75 10.51 18.97
N GLU A 162 -5.12 9.39 19.34
CA GLU A 162 -5.69 8.06 19.14
C GLU A 162 -6.93 7.80 20.01
N GLU A 163 -6.95 8.29 21.25
CA GLU A 163 -8.13 8.22 22.12
C GLU A 163 -9.31 8.95 21.48
N TYR A 164 -9.07 10.12 20.89
CA TYR A 164 -10.09 10.88 20.18
C TYR A 164 -10.65 10.12 18.97
N ILE A 165 -9.84 9.31 18.26
CA ILE A 165 -10.34 8.43 17.18
C ILE A 165 -11.32 7.42 17.76
N ILE A 166 -10.95 6.75 18.85
CA ILE A 166 -11.78 5.73 19.49
C ILE A 166 -13.08 6.35 20.03
N GLU A 167 -13.01 7.47 20.74
CA GLU A 167 -14.18 8.22 21.21
C GLU A 167 -15.11 8.65 20.07
N THR A 168 -14.54 9.09 18.94
CA THR A 168 -15.32 9.48 17.77
C THR A 168 -16.07 8.30 17.17
N ILE A 169 -15.44 7.13 17.08
CA ILE A 169 -16.08 5.89 16.63
C ILE A 169 -17.23 5.51 17.57
N GLU A 170 -16.99 5.49 18.88
CA GLU A 170 -17.99 5.14 19.91
C GLU A 170 -19.19 6.08 19.87
N LYS A 171 -18.95 7.38 19.81
CA LYS A 171 -19.99 8.42 19.78
C LYS A 171 -20.91 8.29 18.57
N ASN A 172 -20.38 7.83 17.44
CA ASN A 172 -21.08 7.81 16.16
C ASN A 172 -21.38 6.36 15.68
N LYS A 173 -21.28 5.37 16.56
CA LYS A 173 -21.41 3.94 16.23
C LYS A 173 -22.72 3.55 15.55
N ASP A 174 -23.78 4.33 15.78
CA ASP A 174 -25.13 4.02 15.28
C ASP A 174 -25.37 4.54 13.86
N ASP A 175 -24.56 5.48 13.37
CA ASP A 175 -24.71 6.08 12.05
C ASP A 175 -23.47 5.94 11.14
N VAL A 176 -22.32 5.53 11.69
CA VAL A 176 -21.10 5.27 10.92
C VAL A 176 -21.14 3.88 10.27
N CYS A 177 -20.90 3.87 8.96
CA CYS A 177 -20.80 2.66 8.14
C CYS A 177 -19.36 2.22 7.97
N MET A 178 -18.43 3.18 7.86
CA MET A 178 -17.03 2.91 7.52
C MET A 178 -16.08 3.90 8.21
N VAL A 179 -14.91 3.40 8.59
CA VAL A 179 -13.72 4.20 8.91
C VAL A 179 -12.69 3.99 7.79
N LEU A 180 -12.16 5.07 7.24
CA LEU A 180 -11.08 5.03 6.25
C LEU A 180 -9.94 5.92 6.73
N LEU A 181 -8.78 5.32 7.01
CA LEU A 181 -7.60 6.02 7.51
C LEU A 181 -6.35 5.62 6.72
N PRO A 182 -5.30 6.45 6.67
CA PRO A 182 -4.00 6.01 6.20
C PRO A 182 -3.30 5.15 7.26
N GLY A 183 -2.39 4.26 6.83
CA GLY A 183 -1.49 3.57 7.76
C GLY A 183 -0.43 4.51 8.34
N ILE A 184 0.01 5.47 7.52
CA ILE A 184 0.86 6.60 7.91
C ILE A 184 0.32 7.84 7.22
N GLN A 185 0.12 8.90 7.98
CA GLN A 185 -0.31 10.20 7.46
C GLN A 185 0.78 10.80 6.54
N TYR A 186 0.42 11.18 5.33
CA TYR A 186 1.38 11.52 4.26
C TYR A 186 2.21 12.78 4.54
N TYR A 187 1.68 13.73 5.30
CA TYR A 187 2.31 15.01 5.57
C TYR A 187 3.09 15.03 6.89
N THR A 188 2.48 14.52 7.97
CA THR A 188 3.07 14.53 9.32
C THR A 188 3.95 13.31 9.60
N GLY A 189 3.75 12.21 8.86
CA GLY A 189 4.39 10.94 9.15
C GLY A 189 3.80 10.20 10.36
N GLN A 190 2.69 10.66 10.94
CA GLN A 190 2.02 9.98 12.06
C GLN A 190 1.60 8.57 11.65
N GLN A 191 2.00 7.59 12.44
CA GLN A 191 1.53 6.21 12.35
C GLN A 191 0.38 6.02 13.33
N PHE A 192 -0.74 5.40 12.89
CA PHE A 192 -1.89 5.12 13.75
C PHE A 192 -1.82 3.72 14.35
N ASP A 193 -2.39 3.53 15.55
CA ASP A 193 -2.63 2.21 16.13
C ASP A 193 -3.84 1.53 15.47
N LEU A 194 -3.57 1.01 14.26
CA LEU A 194 -4.61 0.37 13.44
C LEU A 194 -5.25 -0.84 14.13
N LYS A 195 -4.52 -1.52 15.05
CA LYS A 195 -5.05 -2.68 15.76
C LYS A 195 -6.17 -2.29 16.71
N ASN A 196 -5.94 -1.28 17.55
CA ASN A 196 -6.95 -0.79 18.49
C ASN A 196 -8.17 -0.20 17.76
N ILE A 197 -7.93 0.53 16.66
CA ILE A 197 -9.00 1.05 15.80
C ILE A 197 -9.82 -0.10 15.20
N SER A 198 -9.16 -1.14 14.68
CA SER A 198 -9.84 -2.32 14.12
C SER A 198 -10.73 -3.04 15.14
N ILE A 199 -10.20 -3.26 16.36
CA ILE A 199 -10.97 -3.87 17.46
C ILE A 199 -12.24 -3.06 17.72
N LYS A 200 -12.13 -1.73 17.78
CA LYS A 200 -13.27 -0.86 18.04
C LYS A 200 -14.28 -0.83 16.89
N CYS A 201 -13.82 -0.82 15.66
CA CYS A 201 -14.69 -0.91 14.49
C CYS A 201 -15.49 -2.21 14.46
N LYS A 202 -14.85 -3.34 14.79
CA LYS A 202 -15.54 -4.64 14.87
C LYS A 202 -16.58 -4.71 15.96
N GLU A 203 -16.29 -4.15 17.14
CA GLU A 203 -17.24 -4.08 18.25
C GLU A 203 -18.59 -3.49 17.83
N TYR A 204 -18.55 -2.52 16.90
CA TYR A 204 -19.76 -1.82 16.43
C TYR A 204 -20.21 -2.18 15.01
N ASN A 205 -19.64 -3.24 14.42
CA ASN A 205 -19.90 -3.65 13.03
C ASN A 205 -19.73 -2.47 12.05
N ILE A 206 -18.59 -1.79 12.14
CA ILE A 206 -18.14 -0.73 11.26
C ILE A 206 -17.02 -1.28 10.38
N ILE A 207 -17.09 -1.07 9.08
CA ILE A 207 -16.04 -1.47 8.13
C ILE A 207 -14.80 -0.61 8.35
N PHE A 208 -13.63 -1.25 8.38
CA PHE A 208 -12.37 -0.55 8.51
C PHE A 208 -11.48 -0.78 7.29
N GLY A 209 -11.29 0.28 6.50
CA GLY A 209 -10.39 0.33 5.34
C GLY A 209 -9.15 1.18 5.61
N VAL A 210 -8.02 0.81 5.00
CA VAL A 210 -6.75 1.53 5.20
C VAL A 210 -6.02 1.78 3.88
N ASP A 211 -5.52 3.02 3.69
CA ASP A 211 -4.54 3.35 2.66
C ASP A 211 -3.11 3.15 3.21
N PHE A 212 -2.37 2.20 2.65
CA PHE A 212 -0.99 1.91 2.98
C PHE A 212 0.04 2.58 2.06
N ALA A 213 -0.33 3.60 1.30
CA ALA A 213 0.57 4.26 0.36
C ALA A 213 1.91 4.70 0.99
N HIS A 214 1.89 5.14 2.25
CA HIS A 214 3.08 5.57 2.99
C HIS A 214 3.55 4.54 4.02
N ALA A 215 2.83 3.45 4.23
CA ALA A 215 3.16 2.43 5.22
C ALA A 215 3.90 1.22 4.63
N ILE A 216 3.42 0.70 3.47
CA ILE A 216 4.01 -0.50 2.88
C ILE A 216 5.46 -0.27 2.45
N GLY A 217 6.35 -1.17 2.86
CA GLY A 217 7.78 -1.05 2.60
C GLY A 217 8.51 -0.02 3.48
N ASN A 218 7.79 0.79 4.25
CA ASN A 218 8.34 1.82 5.14
C ASN A 218 8.33 1.39 6.61
N VAL A 219 7.22 0.82 7.06
CA VAL A 219 7.08 0.31 8.44
C VAL A 219 6.64 -1.14 8.43
N LYS A 220 6.83 -1.81 9.57
CA LYS A 220 6.36 -3.20 9.74
C LYS A 220 4.84 -3.23 9.82
N ILE A 221 4.23 -4.05 8.99
CA ILE A 221 2.80 -4.31 8.94
C ILE A 221 2.57 -5.79 9.29
N ASN A 222 1.51 -6.08 10.06
CA ASN A 222 1.05 -7.44 10.28
C ASN A 222 -0.49 -7.44 10.22
N LEU A 223 -1.02 -7.75 9.04
CA LEU A 223 -2.46 -7.70 8.77
C LEU A 223 -3.23 -8.76 9.55
N ASN A 224 -2.61 -9.90 9.87
CA ASN A 224 -3.22 -10.92 10.72
C ASN A 224 -3.47 -10.41 12.15
N GLU A 225 -2.61 -9.51 12.66
CA GLU A 225 -2.78 -8.92 13.99
C GLU A 225 -3.69 -7.69 13.98
N ILE A 226 -3.61 -6.88 12.93
CA ILE A 226 -4.43 -5.66 12.76
C ILE A 226 -5.88 -6.06 12.48
N ASP A 227 -6.09 -7.06 11.61
CA ASP A 227 -7.38 -7.67 11.30
C ASP A 227 -8.43 -6.64 10.81
N LEU A 228 -8.02 -5.73 9.90
CA LEU A 228 -8.89 -4.78 9.20
C LEU A 228 -9.65 -5.47 8.05
N ASP A 229 -10.63 -4.79 7.44
CA ASP A 229 -11.47 -5.38 6.39
C ASP A 229 -10.80 -5.38 5.03
N PHE A 230 -10.23 -4.25 4.64
CA PHE A 230 -9.51 -4.10 3.37
C PHE A 230 -8.42 -3.03 3.45
N ALA A 231 -7.42 -3.17 2.60
CA ALA A 231 -6.42 -2.14 2.38
C ALA A 231 -6.07 -2.00 0.89
N THR A 232 -5.48 -0.86 0.54
CA THR A 232 -4.87 -0.64 -0.77
C THR A 232 -3.57 0.14 -0.62
N TRP A 233 -2.70 0.07 -1.63
CA TRP A 233 -1.43 0.80 -1.63
C TRP A 233 -0.95 1.11 -3.03
N CYS A 234 -0.07 2.10 -3.17
CA CYS A 234 0.73 2.29 -4.36
C CYS A 234 2.12 1.67 -4.17
N SER A 235 2.68 1.07 -5.23
CA SER A 235 3.98 0.39 -5.14
C SER A 235 5.16 1.26 -5.59
N TYR A 236 4.91 2.41 -6.21
CA TYR A 236 5.95 3.28 -6.77
C TYR A 236 6.71 4.11 -5.74
N LYS A 237 6.22 4.20 -4.49
CA LYS A 237 6.89 4.92 -3.40
C LYS A 237 7.99 4.04 -2.78
N TYR A 238 7.76 3.52 -1.59
CA TYR A 238 8.74 2.74 -0.83
C TYR A 238 9.03 1.35 -1.40
N LEU A 239 8.15 0.81 -2.25
CA LEU A 239 8.41 -0.46 -2.95
C LEU A 239 9.15 -0.29 -4.28
N ASN A 240 9.48 0.94 -4.70
CA ASN A 240 10.35 1.25 -5.83
C ASN A 240 9.89 0.66 -7.19
N SER A 241 8.59 0.46 -7.42
CA SER A 241 8.09 -0.18 -8.63
C SER A 241 8.04 0.73 -9.87
N GLY A 242 8.68 1.89 -9.81
CA GLY A 242 8.76 2.85 -10.90
C GLY A 242 7.53 3.74 -11.06
N PRO A 243 7.63 4.82 -11.84
CA PRO A 243 6.55 5.79 -12.02
C PRO A 243 5.30 5.12 -12.65
N GLY A 244 4.14 5.33 -12.02
CA GLY A 244 2.89 4.68 -12.41
C GLY A 244 2.85 3.18 -12.14
N GLY A 245 3.78 2.67 -11.31
CA GLY A 245 3.88 1.26 -10.95
C GLY A 245 2.55 0.70 -10.43
N ILE A 246 2.32 -0.58 -10.75
CA ILE A 246 1.09 -1.27 -10.39
C ILE A 246 0.89 -1.31 -8.87
N SER A 247 -0.33 -1.12 -8.44
CA SER A 247 -0.76 -1.14 -7.05
C SER A 247 -1.21 -2.53 -6.60
N GLY A 248 -1.64 -2.63 -5.35
CA GLY A 248 -2.24 -3.84 -4.82
C GLY A 248 -3.37 -3.55 -3.84
N ILE A 249 -4.10 -4.61 -3.54
CA ILE A 249 -5.16 -4.64 -2.53
C ILE A 249 -4.95 -5.80 -1.56
N TYR A 250 -5.46 -5.61 -0.38
CA TYR A 250 -5.70 -6.65 0.62
C TYR A 250 -7.20 -6.71 0.91
N VAL A 251 -7.73 -7.92 0.98
CA VAL A 251 -9.08 -8.19 1.45
C VAL A 251 -9.00 -9.30 2.49
N ASN A 252 -9.47 -9.02 3.69
CA ASN A 252 -9.43 -9.98 4.79
C ASN A 252 -10.17 -11.28 4.43
N SER A 253 -9.61 -12.41 4.80
CA SER A 253 -10.13 -13.76 4.49
C SER A 253 -11.59 -13.96 4.91
N ARG A 254 -12.05 -13.32 6.02
CA ARG A 254 -13.46 -13.36 6.44
C ARG A 254 -14.43 -12.76 5.41
N ASN A 255 -13.92 -11.88 4.53
CA ASN A 255 -14.72 -11.19 3.52
C ASN A 255 -14.63 -11.83 2.13
N LEU A 256 -13.71 -12.77 1.89
CA LEU A 256 -13.49 -13.36 0.57
C LEU A 256 -14.68 -14.22 0.09
N ASN A 257 -15.32 -14.93 1.01
CA ASN A 257 -16.44 -15.83 0.72
C ASN A 257 -17.82 -15.17 0.96
N ASN A 258 -17.83 -13.89 1.35
CA ASN A 258 -19.08 -13.16 1.53
C ASN A 258 -19.66 -12.77 0.17
N ASP A 259 -20.97 -12.71 0.10
CA ASP A 259 -21.71 -12.23 -1.07
C ASP A 259 -21.59 -10.69 -1.19
N LEU A 260 -20.36 -10.22 -1.27
CA LEU A 260 -20.06 -8.81 -1.48
C LEU A 260 -20.22 -8.48 -2.97
N PHE A 261 -20.86 -7.36 -3.24
CA PHE A 261 -20.90 -6.83 -4.60
C PHE A 261 -19.47 -6.55 -5.10
N ARG A 262 -19.18 -7.01 -6.30
CA ARG A 262 -17.91 -6.74 -7.01
C ARG A 262 -18.24 -6.34 -8.44
N LEU A 263 -17.47 -5.43 -9.00
CA LEU A 263 -17.52 -5.22 -10.45
C LEU A 263 -16.89 -6.43 -11.13
N GLU A 264 -17.68 -7.08 -11.96
CA GLU A 264 -17.24 -8.27 -12.68
C GLU A 264 -16.31 -7.90 -13.84
N GLY A 265 -15.33 -8.75 -14.08
CA GLY A 265 -14.43 -8.63 -15.21
C GLY A 265 -13.77 -9.96 -15.52
N TRP A 266 -13.30 -10.11 -16.76
CA TRP A 266 -12.79 -11.39 -17.23
C TRP A 266 -11.67 -11.98 -16.34
N TRP A 267 -10.77 -11.11 -15.86
CA TRP A 267 -9.62 -11.57 -15.08
C TRP A 267 -9.99 -12.02 -13.67
N GLY A 268 -11.08 -11.55 -13.13
CA GLY A 268 -11.63 -11.94 -11.82
C GLY A 268 -12.27 -13.33 -11.79
N ASN A 269 -12.37 -14.03 -12.93
CA ASN A 269 -12.83 -15.41 -12.96
C ASN A 269 -11.76 -16.34 -12.37
N LYS A 270 -12.19 -17.47 -11.81
CA LYS A 270 -11.31 -18.56 -11.44
C LYS A 270 -10.43 -18.95 -12.62
N LEU A 271 -9.16 -19.18 -12.39
CA LEU A 271 -8.22 -19.54 -13.45
C LEU A 271 -8.66 -20.80 -14.24
N SER A 272 -9.28 -21.78 -13.54
CA SER A 272 -9.77 -23.02 -14.15
C SER A 272 -10.86 -22.83 -15.19
N THR A 273 -11.64 -21.76 -15.09
CA THR A 273 -12.79 -21.49 -15.96
C THR A 273 -12.64 -20.24 -16.81
N ARG A 274 -11.61 -19.43 -16.56
CA ARG A 274 -11.38 -18.12 -17.20
C ARG A 274 -11.37 -18.19 -18.73
N PHE A 275 -10.80 -19.22 -19.28
CA PHE A 275 -10.65 -19.40 -20.74
C PHE A 275 -11.80 -20.19 -21.40
N GLU A 276 -12.80 -20.61 -20.60
CA GLU A 276 -14.03 -21.24 -21.14
C GLU A 276 -15.01 -20.22 -21.73
N MET A 277 -14.76 -18.93 -21.55
CA MET A 277 -15.59 -17.81 -22.04
C MET A 277 -17.07 -17.95 -21.65
N ARG A 278 -17.33 -18.30 -20.40
CA ARG A 278 -18.68 -18.48 -19.85
C ARG A 278 -19.49 -17.17 -19.93
N LYS A 279 -20.81 -17.28 -20.06
CA LYS A 279 -21.72 -16.12 -20.07
C LYS A 279 -21.85 -15.48 -18.67
N GLN A 280 -21.65 -16.24 -17.60
CA GLN A 280 -21.70 -15.80 -16.22
C GLN A 280 -20.30 -15.83 -15.62
N CYS A 281 -19.99 -14.82 -14.82
CA CYS A 281 -18.71 -14.73 -14.12
C CYS A 281 -18.65 -15.83 -13.05
N ASP A 282 -17.60 -16.64 -13.08
CA ASP A 282 -17.25 -17.60 -12.02
C ASP A 282 -16.16 -16.96 -11.16
N ILE A 283 -16.58 -16.08 -10.25
CA ILE A 283 -15.70 -15.21 -9.49
C ILE A 283 -14.71 -16.02 -8.65
N ASP A 284 -13.41 -15.64 -8.71
CA ASP A 284 -12.37 -16.24 -7.88
C ASP A 284 -12.67 -15.98 -6.39
N SER A 285 -12.47 -17.01 -5.56
CA SER A 285 -12.75 -16.97 -4.13
C SER A 285 -11.67 -16.28 -3.29
N SER A 286 -10.64 -15.76 -3.92
CA SER A 286 -9.58 -14.94 -3.31
C SER A 286 -9.75 -13.47 -3.65
N ALA A 287 -8.80 -12.63 -3.21
CA ALA A 287 -8.73 -11.22 -3.61
C ALA A 287 -8.60 -11.03 -5.14
N GLU A 288 -8.18 -12.05 -5.88
CA GLU A 288 -8.18 -12.05 -7.36
C GLU A 288 -9.58 -11.81 -7.94
N GLY A 289 -10.65 -12.13 -7.22
CA GLY A 289 -12.02 -11.82 -7.64
C GLY A 289 -12.33 -10.34 -7.80
N TRP A 290 -11.45 -9.44 -7.35
CA TRP A 290 -11.55 -7.98 -7.58
C TRP A 290 -10.77 -7.52 -8.82
N VAL A 291 -9.98 -8.39 -9.46
CA VAL A 291 -9.18 -8.04 -10.64
C VAL A 291 -10.06 -8.04 -11.89
N ILE A 292 -10.47 -6.87 -12.35
CA ILE A 292 -11.42 -6.74 -13.46
C ILE A 292 -10.78 -7.14 -14.81
N SER A 293 -9.55 -6.71 -15.03
CA SER A 293 -8.84 -6.85 -16.30
C SER A 293 -7.46 -7.44 -16.10
N ASN A 294 -6.88 -8.04 -17.13
CA ASN A 294 -5.51 -8.52 -17.05
C ASN A 294 -4.56 -7.37 -16.69
N PRO A 295 -3.64 -7.60 -15.74
CA PRO A 295 -2.73 -6.56 -15.28
C PRO A 295 -1.63 -6.28 -16.32
N PRO A 296 -1.05 -5.07 -16.32
CA PRO A 296 0.01 -4.69 -17.23
C PRO A 296 1.32 -5.44 -16.91
N VAL A 297 1.67 -6.42 -17.71
CA VAL A 297 2.75 -7.38 -17.44
C VAL A 297 4.11 -6.72 -17.25
N ILE A 298 4.43 -5.69 -18.05
CA ILE A 298 5.70 -4.94 -17.92
C ILE A 298 5.82 -4.29 -16.55
N LEU A 299 4.72 -3.71 -16.04
CA LEU A 299 4.72 -3.09 -14.70
C LEU A 299 4.84 -4.14 -13.59
N LEU A 300 4.27 -5.33 -13.80
CA LEU A 300 4.46 -6.46 -12.87
C LEU A 300 5.93 -6.88 -12.80
N ASP A 301 6.62 -6.99 -13.92
CA ASP A 301 8.05 -7.36 -13.96
C ASP A 301 8.93 -6.32 -13.26
N ILE A 302 8.65 -5.03 -13.48
CA ILE A 302 9.35 -3.94 -12.79
C ILE A 302 9.09 -4.01 -11.28
N HIS A 303 7.84 -4.24 -10.88
CA HIS A 303 7.48 -4.38 -9.47
C HIS A 303 8.17 -5.59 -8.83
N LEU A 304 8.14 -6.75 -9.49
CA LEU A 304 8.84 -7.95 -9.01
C LEU A 304 10.33 -7.68 -8.82
N ALA A 305 11.00 -7.04 -9.79
CA ALA A 305 12.41 -6.71 -9.71
C ALA A 305 12.76 -5.87 -8.47
N SER A 306 11.90 -4.91 -8.13
CA SER A 306 12.14 -4.01 -6.99
C SER A 306 11.88 -4.68 -5.64
N ILE A 307 10.83 -5.51 -5.52
CA ILE A 307 10.48 -6.13 -4.22
C ILE A 307 11.32 -7.36 -3.89
N GLU A 308 11.96 -8.01 -4.87
CA GLU A 308 12.91 -9.09 -4.63
C GLU A 308 14.03 -8.66 -3.66
N VAL A 309 14.39 -7.37 -3.66
CA VAL A 309 15.37 -6.78 -2.72
C VAL A 309 14.92 -6.94 -1.27
N PHE A 310 13.64 -6.74 -0.97
CA PHE A 310 13.10 -6.90 0.38
C PHE A 310 13.27 -8.33 0.88
N LYS A 311 12.89 -9.31 0.05
CA LYS A 311 13.03 -10.74 0.38
C LYS A 311 14.50 -11.14 0.55
N LYS A 312 15.37 -10.72 -0.37
CA LYS A 312 16.81 -11.02 -0.36
C LYS A 312 17.53 -10.42 0.84
N THR A 313 17.17 -9.19 1.22
CA THR A 313 17.80 -8.48 2.33
C THR A 313 17.25 -8.92 3.68
N GLY A 314 15.97 -9.23 3.75
CA GLY A 314 15.21 -9.54 4.95
C GLY A 314 14.52 -8.29 5.52
N TYR A 315 13.22 -8.40 5.74
CA TYR A 315 12.34 -7.29 6.14
C TYR A 315 12.77 -6.65 7.46
N ASP A 316 13.03 -7.45 8.49
CA ASP A 316 13.42 -6.93 9.82
C ASP A 316 14.74 -6.15 9.78
N LYS A 317 15.69 -6.54 8.90
CA LYS A 317 16.94 -5.81 8.74
C LYS A 317 16.72 -4.44 8.09
N LEU A 318 15.84 -4.37 7.10
CA LEU A 318 15.49 -3.10 6.44
C LEU A 318 14.78 -2.15 7.40
N PHE A 319 13.78 -2.63 8.16
CA PHE A 319 13.07 -1.82 9.14
C PHE A 319 13.97 -1.39 10.30
N SER A 320 14.84 -2.27 10.79
CA SER A 320 15.83 -1.91 11.81
C SER A 320 16.78 -0.82 11.34
N LYS A 321 17.27 -0.92 10.09
CA LYS A 321 18.12 0.13 9.49
C LYS A 321 17.36 1.44 9.32
N SER A 322 16.13 1.41 8.81
CA SER A 322 15.28 2.59 8.67
C SER A 322 15.13 3.31 10.01
N LYS A 323 14.77 2.58 11.07
CA LYS A 323 14.65 3.13 12.43
C LYS A 323 15.95 3.75 12.93
N SER A 324 17.09 3.10 12.70
CA SER A 324 18.40 3.62 13.10
C SER A 324 18.76 4.92 12.35
N LEU A 325 18.47 4.99 11.05
CA LEU A 325 18.73 6.19 10.24
C LEU A 325 17.81 7.36 10.65
N THR A 326 16.53 7.08 10.93
CA THR A 326 15.57 8.07 11.41
C THR A 326 15.99 8.63 12.76
N GLN A 327 16.40 7.75 13.69
CA GLN A 327 16.90 8.16 15.02
C GLN A 327 18.18 9.01 14.87
N PHE A 328 19.11 8.60 14.00
CA PHE A 328 20.30 9.38 13.73
C PHE A 328 20.00 10.79 13.21
N LEU A 329 19.04 10.91 12.28
CA LEU A 329 18.58 12.21 11.78
C LEU A 329 17.93 13.04 12.88
N TYR A 330 17.02 12.44 13.65
CA TYR A 330 16.35 13.10 14.78
C TYR A 330 17.34 13.66 15.79
N ASP A 331 18.28 12.81 16.25
CA ASP A 331 19.32 13.24 17.20
C ASP A 331 20.22 14.33 16.60
N GLY A 332 20.53 14.25 15.30
CA GLY A 332 21.30 15.29 14.60
C GLY A 332 20.59 16.64 14.59
N LEU A 333 19.31 16.64 14.28
CA LEU A 333 18.50 17.86 14.22
C LEU A 333 18.27 18.46 15.62
N THR A 334 17.95 17.65 16.61
CA THR A 334 17.69 18.11 17.99
C THR A 334 18.92 18.62 18.72
N ASN A 335 20.12 18.20 18.30
CA ASN A 335 21.39 18.69 18.83
C ASN A 335 21.84 20.05 18.21
N ILE A 336 21.12 20.59 17.23
CA ILE A 336 21.37 21.95 16.72
C ILE A 336 20.92 22.95 17.79
N SER A 337 21.81 23.88 18.16
CA SER A 337 21.49 24.92 19.13
C SER A 337 20.28 25.74 18.66
N ASN A 338 19.28 25.87 19.52
CA ASN A 338 18.05 26.62 19.23
C ASN A 338 17.28 26.11 17.99
N TYR A 339 17.35 24.82 17.67
CA TYR A 339 16.69 24.23 16.50
C TYR A 339 15.19 24.61 16.38
N ARG A 340 14.49 24.76 17.51
CA ARG A 340 13.08 25.15 17.57
C ARG A 340 12.78 26.53 16.96
N ASN A 341 13.80 27.37 16.78
CA ASN A 341 13.66 28.65 16.10
C ASN A 341 13.63 28.50 14.56
N TYR A 342 14.00 27.33 14.03
CA TYR A 342 14.16 27.09 12.61
C TYR A 342 13.17 26.05 12.08
N PHE A 343 12.82 25.06 12.88
CA PHE A 343 11.91 23.99 12.46
C PHE A 343 11.25 23.30 13.69
N LYS A 344 10.08 22.73 13.43
CA LYS A 344 9.33 21.90 14.38
C LYS A 344 9.46 20.44 13.92
N ILE A 345 9.74 19.55 14.86
CA ILE A 345 9.63 18.11 14.64
C ILE A 345 8.31 17.66 15.27
N LEU A 346 7.48 17.03 14.47
CA LEU A 346 6.16 16.52 14.88
C LEU A 346 6.27 15.14 15.50
#